data_28f1a41479979ed2a81a0bcb297e2c20
#
_entry.id   28f1a41479979ed2a81a0bcb297e2c20
#
_cell.length_a   1.000
_cell.length_b   1.000
_cell.length_c   1.000
_cell.angle_alpha   90.00
_cell.angle_beta   90.00
_cell.angle_gamma   90.00
#
_symmetry.space_group_name_H-M   'P 1'
#
loop_
_entity.id
_entity.type
_entity.pdbx_description
1 polymer ?
#
loop_
_entity_poly.entity_id
_entity_poly.type
_entity_poly.pdbx_seq_one_letter_code
_entity_poly.pdbx_strand_id
1 'polypeptide(L)'
;MGRTNRILPVYAGDVSGACSALFELGGMVVIHDPSGCNSTYNTHDETRWYDHDSLIFISGLVERDAILGNDDKLVNDVVDAAHELRPRFIALCNSPIPFITGTDFAALSKMVERRTGIPCFYVRTNGMHDYTVGAGNALEAVAERFVEDAPRHSDTINILGMTPLDFFEADAGEELRTFAHEAGFDVVSCWAMGSTLDELRQAARASVNLVVSSTGLKTAQVLQRRFGTPYVVGMPYGSFASAVASALRDAEKTGECAWPSRDVRTPSATGSVCIVGEPVAAGSRAAVLEQELGPLRVVCPLEAPAELLSPADVRADGEDDIEAALRDARIVIADALYAPACPPDATLRPWPHFAFSGRNCFGQESM
;
A
#
# COMPACT_ATOMS: atom_id res chain seq x y z
N MET A 1 -23.29 10.59 -25.13
CA MET A 1 -23.52 10.64 -23.68
C MET A 1 -22.64 9.55 -23.11
N GLY A 2 -21.70 9.88 -22.22
CA GLY A 2 -20.91 8.85 -21.53
C GLY A 2 -21.83 7.94 -20.72
N ARG A 3 -21.50 6.65 -20.69
CA ARG A 3 -22.19 5.67 -19.84
C ARG A 3 -21.91 6.02 -18.38
N THR A 4 -22.88 5.89 -17.51
CA THR A 4 -22.66 5.99 -16.07
C THR A 4 -21.93 4.72 -15.61
N ASN A 5 -20.82 4.86 -14.89
CA ASN A 5 -20.11 3.74 -14.31
C ASN A 5 -21.01 2.96 -13.33
N ARG A 6 -20.90 1.65 -13.35
CA ARG A 6 -21.65 0.74 -12.47
C ARG A 6 -20.86 0.39 -11.22
N ILE A 7 -19.54 0.49 -11.30
CA ILE A 7 -18.62 0.20 -10.21
C ILE A 7 -17.64 1.38 -10.00
N LEU A 8 -17.17 1.50 -8.77
CA LEU A 8 -15.97 2.26 -8.42
C LEU A 8 -14.85 1.22 -8.24
N PRO A 9 -13.88 1.12 -9.17
CA PRO A 9 -12.92 0.01 -9.17
C PRO A 9 -12.06 -0.09 -7.91
N VAL A 10 -11.76 1.05 -7.28
CA VAL A 10 -10.96 1.13 -6.04
C VAL A 10 -11.64 2.09 -5.09
N TYR A 11 -12.01 1.59 -3.91
CA TYR A 11 -12.68 2.39 -2.88
C TYR A 11 -11.70 3.25 -2.09
N ALA A 12 -10.56 2.68 -1.68
CA ALA A 12 -9.60 3.37 -0.83
C ALA A 12 -8.69 4.34 -1.61
N GLY A 13 -8.71 5.62 -1.22
CA GLY A 13 -7.88 6.67 -1.82
C GLY A 13 -6.51 6.82 -1.14
N ASP A 14 -5.68 7.71 -1.70
CA ASP A 14 -4.31 7.97 -1.26
C ASP A 14 -4.22 8.48 0.19
N VAL A 15 -5.19 9.28 0.64
CA VAL A 15 -5.24 9.75 2.03
C VAL A 15 -5.45 8.56 2.98
N SER A 16 -6.37 7.64 2.67
CA SER A 16 -6.58 6.42 3.45
C SER A 16 -5.33 5.54 3.47
N GLY A 17 -4.67 5.41 2.32
CA GLY A 17 -3.40 4.68 2.21
C GLY A 17 -2.30 5.25 3.10
N ALA A 18 -2.13 6.58 3.09
CA ALA A 18 -1.14 7.26 3.92
C ALA A 18 -1.42 7.09 5.42
N CYS A 19 -2.68 7.28 5.83
CA CYS A 19 -3.10 7.12 7.21
C CYS A 19 -2.90 5.67 7.70
N SER A 20 -3.29 4.69 6.90
CA SER A 20 -3.16 3.27 7.22
C SER A 20 -1.69 2.84 7.35
N ALA A 21 -0.82 3.35 6.48
CA ALA A 21 0.62 3.06 6.52
C ALA A 21 1.33 3.63 7.77
N LEU A 22 0.80 4.71 8.35
CA LEU A 22 1.39 5.39 9.52
C LEU A 22 0.71 5.04 10.85
N PHE A 23 -0.35 4.25 10.83
CA PHE A 23 -1.30 4.07 11.91
C PHE A 23 -0.68 3.61 13.24
N GLU A 24 0.23 2.63 13.20
CA GLU A 24 0.84 2.01 14.40
C GLU A 24 2.13 2.69 14.88
N LEU A 25 2.60 3.73 14.17
CA LEU A 25 3.95 4.26 14.38
C LEU A 25 4.04 5.32 15.50
N GLY A 26 2.92 5.64 16.16
CA GLY A 26 2.86 6.63 17.24
C GLY A 26 3.01 8.07 16.75
N GLY A 27 2.78 8.33 15.48
CA GLY A 27 2.75 9.66 14.89
C GLY A 27 1.37 10.31 14.95
N MET A 28 1.33 11.63 14.81
CA MET A 28 0.11 12.40 14.59
C MET A 28 -0.05 12.66 13.10
N VAL A 29 -1.07 12.08 12.49
CA VAL A 29 -1.41 12.31 11.08
C VAL A 29 -2.53 13.35 11.01
N VAL A 30 -2.28 14.44 10.27
CA VAL A 30 -3.25 15.52 10.11
C VAL A 30 -3.65 15.61 8.64
N ILE A 31 -4.91 15.32 8.36
CA ILE A 31 -5.52 15.48 7.06
C ILE A 31 -6.05 16.92 6.98
N HIS A 32 -5.46 17.74 6.10
CA HIS A 32 -5.99 19.09 5.87
C HIS A 32 -7.17 19.03 4.92
N ASP A 33 -8.37 19.07 5.50
CA ASP A 33 -9.62 18.85 4.78
C ASP A 33 -10.82 19.46 5.52
N PRO A 34 -11.94 19.74 4.84
CA PRO A 34 -13.23 19.89 5.49
C PRO A 34 -13.66 18.58 6.18
N SER A 35 -14.24 18.68 7.36
CA SER A 35 -14.47 17.53 8.25
C SER A 35 -15.41 16.43 7.68
N GLY A 36 -16.10 16.67 6.56
CA GLY A 36 -17.04 15.71 5.98
C GLY A 36 -16.45 14.67 5.05
N CYS A 37 -15.43 15.02 4.27
CA CYS A 37 -14.97 14.19 3.16
C CYS A 37 -14.12 12.99 3.59
N ASN A 38 -13.28 13.13 4.62
CA ASN A 38 -12.39 12.08 5.10
C ASN A 38 -12.82 11.47 6.45
N SER A 39 -13.99 11.80 6.97
CA SER A 39 -14.49 11.26 8.25
C SER A 39 -14.77 9.76 8.18
N THR A 40 -15.02 9.21 7.00
CA THR A 40 -15.22 7.77 6.80
C THR A 40 -13.99 6.95 7.15
N TYR A 41 -12.78 7.49 6.94
CA TYR A 41 -11.54 6.81 7.35
C TYR A 41 -11.58 6.45 8.84
N ASN A 42 -11.90 7.42 9.69
CA ASN A 42 -11.93 7.25 11.14
C ASN A 42 -13.05 6.32 11.64
N THR A 43 -14.02 5.97 10.80
CA THR A 43 -15.19 5.20 11.22
C THR A 43 -15.32 3.86 10.53
N HIS A 44 -14.80 3.70 9.31
CA HIS A 44 -15.08 2.54 8.47
C HIS A 44 -13.88 1.97 7.70
N ASP A 45 -12.88 2.79 7.36
CA ASP A 45 -11.87 2.40 6.38
C ASP A 45 -10.61 1.77 7.02
N GLU A 46 -10.41 1.97 8.32
CA GLU A 46 -9.29 1.36 9.04
C GLU A 46 -9.76 0.16 9.87
N THR A 47 -9.26 -1.01 9.57
CA THR A 47 -9.67 -2.26 10.23
C THR A 47 -9.23 -2.33 11.69
N ARG A 48 -8.12 -1.68 12.05
CA ARG A 48 -7.51 -1.68 13.40
C ARG A 48 -8.04 -0.58 14.32
N TRP A 49 -8.99 0.25 13.86
CA TRP A 49 -9.42 1.46 14.57
C TRP A 49 -9.87 1.21 16.03
N TYR A 50 -10.44 0.04 16.29
CA TYR A 50 -10.92 -0.30 17.63
C TYR A 50 -9.90 -1.05 18.51
N ASP A 51 -8.81 -1.51 17.90
CA ASP A 51 -7.80 -2.36 18.54
C ASP A 51 -6.51 -1.59 18.85
N HIS A 52 -6.29 -0.44 18.19
CA HIS A 52 -5.10 0.38 18.34
C HIS A 52 -5.42 1.86 18.53
N ASP A 53 -4.74 2.49 19.47
CA ASP A 53 -4.77 3.94 19.64
C ASP A 53 -3.95 4.59 18.50
N SER A 54 -4.57 5.52 17.77
CA SER A 54 -3.89 6.29 16.73
C SER A 54 -4.31 7.76 16.78
N LEU A 55 -3.37 8.65 16.45
CA LEU A 55 -3.58 10.09 16.44
C LEU A 55 -3.81 10.56 14.99
N ILE A 56 -5.04 10.35 14.48
CA ILE A 56 -5.44 10.81 13.14
C ILE A 56 -6.50 11.88 13.28
N PHE A 57 -6.24 13.05 12.70
CA PHE A 57 -7.07 14.23 12.81
C PHE A 57 -7.40 14.82 11.45
N ILE A 58 -8.57 15.45 11.35
CA ILE A 58 -8.98 16.27 10.22
C ILE A 58 -8.99 17.73 10.70
N SER A 59 -8.34 18.61 9.96
CA SER A 59 -8.13 20.01 10.36
C SER A 59 -9.43 20.86 10.41
N GLY A 60 -10.52 20.39 9.82
CA GLY A 60 -11.77 21.12 9.76
C GLY A 60 -11.67 22.42 8.95
N LEU A 61 -11.05 22.33 7.75
CA LEU A 61 -10.92 23.45 6.82
C LEU A 61 -12.31 24.04 6.49
N VAL A 62 -12.49 25.33 6.68
CA VAL A 62 -13.72 26.05 6.32
C VAL A 62 -13.50 26.87 5.04
N GLU A 63 -14.59 27.14 4.32
CA GLU A 63 -14.57 27.86 3.03
C GLU A 63 -13.77 29.18 3.11
N ARG A 64 -13.98 29.97 4.16
CA ARG A 64 -13.27 31.25 4.34
C ARG A 64 -11.75 31.05 4.43
N ASP A 65 -11.28 30.03 5.17
CA ASP A 65 -9.86 29.78 5.36
C ASP A 65 -9.24 29.25 4.06
N ALA A 66 -9.96 28.43 3.29
CA ALA A 66 -9.54 27.98 1.97
C ALA A 66 -9.40 29.12 0.95
N ILE A 67 -10.35 30.07 0.93
CA ILE A 67 -10.32 31.20 0.00
C ILE A 67 -9.22 32.20 0.38
N LEU A 68 -9.02 32.48 1.67
CA LEU A 68 -8.07 33.48 2.16
C LEU A 68 -6.63 32.94 2.33
N GLY A 69 -6.42 31.62 2.25
CA GLY A 69 -5.13 30.98 2.49
C GLY A 69 -4.69 31.13 3.96
N ASN A 70 -5.57 30.82 4.92
CA ASN A 70 -5.30 30.95 6.36
C ASN A 70 -4.48 29.75 6.89
N ASP A 71 -3.28 29.59 6.38
CA ASP A 71 -2.38 28.49 6.76
C ASP A 71 -1.90 28.61 8.23
N ASP A 72 -1.83 29.83 8.78
CA ASP A 72 -1.45 30.04 10.18
C ASP A 72 -2.37 29.34 11.17
N LYS A 73 -3.67 29.24 10.85
CA LYS A 73 -4.64 28.50 11.68
C LYS A 73 -4.25 27.01 11.77
N LEU A 74 -4.01 26.38 10.62
CA LEU A 74 -3.59 24.98 10.58
C LEU A 74 -2.32 24.76 11.41
N VAL A 75 -1.30 25.61 11.22
CA VAL A 75 -0.04 25.50 11.96
C VAL A 75 -0.26 25.65 13.46
N ASN A 76 -1.10 26.61 13.90
CA ASN A 76 -1.37 26.82 15.31
C ASN A 76 -2.10 25.61 15.92
N ASP A 77 -3.16 25.14 15.28
CA ASP A 77 -3.95 23.99 15.74
C ASP A 77 -3.09 22.71 15.86
N VAL A 78 -2.21 22.47 14.88
CA VAL A 78 -1.28 21.32 14.88
C VAL A 78 -0.23 21.47 16.00
N VAL A 79 0.31 22.65 16.21
CA VAL A 79 1.30 22.91 17.28
C VAL A 79 0.68 22.71 18.65
N ASP A 80 -0.54 23.23 18.87
CA ASP A 80 -1.24 23.08 20.16
C ASP A 80 -1.56 21.62 20.45
N ALA A 81 -2.09 20.87 19.46
CA ALA A 81 -2.32 19.44 19.57
C ALA A 81 -1.02 18.66 19.85
N ALA A 82 0.07 19.00 19.16
CA ALA A 82 1.36 18.33 19.35
C ALA A 82 1.95 18.53 20.74
N HIS A 83 1.76 19.70 21.35
CA HIS A 83 2.20 19.97 22.73
C HIS A 83 1.41 19.13 23.76
N GLU A 84 0.13 18.94 23.52
CA GLU A 84 -0.74 18.13 24.39
C GLU A 84 -0.47 16.64 24.24
N LEU A 85 -0.45 16.14 23.00
CA LEU A 85 -0.43 14.71 22.65
C LEU A 85 0.98 14.11 22.58
N ARG A 86 2.01 14.93 22.34
CA ARG A 86 3.42 14.54 22.28
C ARG A 86 3.69 13.36 21.33
N PRO A 87 3.28 13.44 20.06
CA PRO A 87 3.49 12.36 19.11
C PRO A 87 4.98 12.15 18.80
N ARG A 88 5.34 10.98 18.29
CA ARG A 88 6.70 10.67 17.87
C ARG A 88 7.13 11.43 16.61
N PHE A 89 6.19 11.75 15.75
CA PHE A 89 6.32 12.60 14.56
C PHE A 89 4.95 13.19 14.20
N ILE A 90 4.97 14.13 13.26
CA ILE A 90 3.77 14.73 12.69
C ILE A 90 3.82 14.52 11.17
N ALA A 91 2.73 13.99 10.59
CA ALA A 91 2.59 13.85 9.14
C ALA A 91 1.41 14.69 8.65
N LEU A 92 1.66 15.59 7.70
CA LEU A 92 0.61 16.39 7.07
C LEU A 92 0.19 15.74 5.76
N CYS A 93 -1.10 15.44 5.60
CA CYS A 93 -1.70 14.90 4.40
C CYS A 93 -2.57 15.94 3.71
N ASN A 94 -2.45 16.05 2.40
CA ASN A 94 -3.24 16.93 1.57
C ASN A 94 -4.51 16.22 1.09
N SER A 95 -5.58 16.98 0.89
CA SER A 95 -6.85 16.57 0.27
C SER A 95 -7.13 17.39 -1.00
N PRO A 96 -8.19 17.12 -1.77
CA PRO A 96 -8.44 17.83 -3.03
C PRO A 96 -8.53 19.34 -2.90
N ILE A 97 -9.15 19.87 -1.85
CA ILE A 97 -9.36 21.32 -1.71
C ILE A 97 -8.04 22.07 -1.49
N PRO A 98 -7.22 21.76 -0.47
CA PRO A 98 -5.93 22.42 -0.30
C PRO A 98 -4.96 22.17 -1.46
N PHE A 99 -5.09 21.03 -2.16
CA PHE A 99 -4.33 20.79 -3.38
C PHE A 99 -4.67 21.79 -4.50
N ILE A 100 -5.95 22.03 -4.73
CA ILE A 100 -6.43 22.97 -5.75
C ILE A 100 -6.09 24.43 -5.37
N THR A 101 -6.16 24.79 -4.09
CA THR A 101 -5.79 26.13 -3.62
C THR A 101 -4.29 26.38 -3.56
N GLY A 102 -3.46 25.33 -3.72
CA GLY A 102 -2.01 25.45 -3.81
C GLY A 102 -1.32 25.64 -2.46
N THR A 103 -1.85 25.08 -1.38
CA THR A 103 -1.26 25.10 -0.04
C THR A 103 0.16 24.49 -0.05
N ASP A 104 1.15 25.21 0.46
CA ASP A 104 2.55 24.75 0.52
C ASP A 104 2.83 23.89 1.77
N PHE A 105 2.47 22.62 1.69
CA PHE A 105 2.71 21.68 2.78
C PHE A 105 4.18 21.44 3.11
N ALA A 106 5.08 21.64 2.16
CA ALA A 106 6.52 21.53 2.42
C ALA A 106 7.01 22.68 3.30
N ALA A 107 6.48 23.89 3.12
CA ALA A 107 6.75 25.00 4.01
C ALA A 107 6.08 24.83 5.37
N LEU A 108 4.81 24.42 5.39
CA LEU A 108 4.04 24.22 6.63
C LEU A 108 4.65 23.15 7.53
N SER A 109 5.07 22.02 6.98
CA SER A 109 5.73 20.96 7.78
C SER A 109 7.01 21.46 8.45
N LYS A 110 7.83 22.27 7.76
CA LYS A 110 9.02 22.90 8.34
C LYS A 110 8.68 23.93 9.43
N MET A 111 7.57 24.64 9.30
CA MET A 111 7.09 25.59 10.32
C MET A 111 6.66 24.86 11.58
N VAL A 112 5.84 23.82 11.45
CA VAL A 112 5.41 22.96 12.55
C VAL A 112 6.60 22.33 13.26
N GLU A 113 7.55 21.75 12.53
CA GLU A 113 8.75 21.14 13.09
C GLU A 113 9.58 22.14 13.90
N ARG A 114 9.79 23.36 13.37
CA ARG A 114 10.53 24.41 14.10
C ARG A 114 9.85 24.87 15.38
N ARG A 115 8.52 24.90 15.40
CA ARG A 115 7.74 25.36 16.57
C ARG A 115 7.58 24.30 17.66
N THR A 116 7.47 23.03 17.26
CA THR A 116 7.24 21.90 18.17
C THR A 116 8.52 21.19 18.59
N GLY A 117 9.58 21.23 17.76
CA GLY A 117 10.77 20.39 17.92
C GLY A 117 10.52 18.91 17.58
N ILE A 118 9.32 18.55 17.15
CA ILE A 118 8.93 17.20 16.78
C ILE A 118 9.15 17.05 15.26
N PRO A 119 9.73 15.92 14.77
CA PRO A 119 9.88 15.69 13.35
C PRO A 119 8.54 15.82 12.62
N CYS A 120 8.47 16.71 11.64
CA CYS A 120 7.27 16.92 10.84
C CYS A 120 7.59 16.79 9.36
N PHE A 121 6.76 16.08 8.62
CA PHE A 121 6.90 15.91 7.19
C PHE A 121 5.55 15.93 6.47
N TYR A 122 5.61 16.19 5.19
CA TYR A 122 4.47 16.17 4.30
C TYR A 122 4.42 14.85 3.53
N VAL A 123 3.27 14.18 3.52
CA VAL A 123 2.98 13.05 2.66
C VAL A 123 2.27 13.56 1.41
N ARG A 124 2.81 13.26 0.25
CA ARG A 124 2.26 13.70 -1.04
C ARG A 124 0.98 12.94 -1.37
N THR A 125 -0.14 13.45 -0.86
CA THR A 125 -1.51 13.00 -1.15
C THR A 125 -2.27 14.17 -1.79
N ASN A 126 -3.39 13.91 -2.44
CA ASN A 126 -4.28 14.92 -3.00
C ASN A 126 -5.75 14.47 -3.10
N GLY A 127 -6.05 13.24 -2.66
CA GLY A 127 -7.38 12.65 -2.73
C GLY A 127 -7.83 12.23 -4.14
N MET A 128 -6.92 12.20 -5.13
CA MET A 128 -7.23 11.85 -6.52
C MET A 128 -6.50 10.60 -7.01
N HIS A 129 -5.65 10.01 -6.16
CA HIS A 129 -4.94 8.76 -6.42
C HIS A 129 -5.50 7.62 -5.59
N ASP A 130 -5.19 6.39 -5.95
CA ASP A 130 -5.53 5.24 -5.13
C ASP A 130 -4.61 5.10 -3.89
N TYR A 131 -4.98 4.19 -2.99
CA TYR A 131 -4.28 3.98 -1.70
C TYR A 131 -2.81 3.60 -1.86
N THR A 132 -2.42 2.93 -2.95
CA THR A 132 -1.04 2.48 -3.14
C THR A 132 -0.07 3.64 -3.27
N VAL A 133 -0.52 4.73 -3.91
CA VAL A 133 0.26 5.97 -4.04
C VAL A 133 0.47 6.61 -2.67
N GLY A 134 -0.60 6.75 -1.88
CA GLY A 134 -0.52 7.37 -0.56
C GLY A 134 0.30 6.56 0.43
N ALA A 135 0.05 5.27 0.54
CA ALA A 135 0.80 4.36 1.41
C ALA A 135 2.28 4.31 1.01
N GLY A 136 2.57 4.16 -0.29
CA GLY A 136 3.94 4.17 -0.79
C GLY A 136 4.69 5.47 -0.48
N ASN A 137 4.03 6.64 -0.63
CA ASN A 137 4.63 7.94 -0.30
C ASN A 137 4.88 8.10 1.22
N ALA A 138 3.96 7.60 2.04
CA ALA A 138 4.10 7.66 3.50
C ALA A 138 5.26 6.78 3.99
N LEU A 139 5.34 5.54 3.53
CA LEU A 139 6.42 4.62 3.89
C LEU A 139 7.78 5.09 3.34
N GLU A 140 7.82 5.65 2.13
CA GLU A 140 9.01 6.31 1.58
C GLU A 140 9.51 7.42 2.49
N ALA A 141 8.61 8.33 2.92
CA ALA A 141 8.97 9.43 3.80
C ALA A 141 9.49 8.94 5.17
N VAL A 142 8.91 7.89 5.72
CA VAL A 142 9.41 7.24 6.95
C VAL A 142 10.80 6.66 6.72
N ALA A 143 11.02 5.96 5.60
CA ALA A 143 12.32 5.36 5.29
C ALA A 143 13.42 6.40 5.11
N GLU A 144 13.12 7.50 4.42
CA GLU A 144 14.09 8.57 4.21
C GLU A 144 14.45 9.31 5.51
N ARG A 145 13.46 9.48 6.40
CA ARG A 145 13.62 10.34 7.57
C ARG A 145 14.09 9.61 8.82
N PHE A 146 13.68 8.37 9.02
CA PHE A 146 13.86 7.69 10.30
C PHE A 146 14.80 6.49 10.27
N VAL A 147 15.03 5.86 9.11
CA VAL A 147 15.97 4.74 9.06
C VAL A 147 17.39 5.24 9.32
N GLU A 148 18.03 4.65 10.32
CA GLU A 148 19.36 4.98 10.77
C GLU A 148 20.41 4.10 10.09
N ASP A 149 21.62 4.65 9.92
CA ASP A 149 22.74 3.86 9.42
C ASP A 149 23.11 2.79 10.44
N ALA A 150 23.17 1.54 9.99
CA ALA A 150 23.52 0.41 10.83
C ALA A 150 24.27 -0.65 10.00
N PRO A 151 25.16 -1.43 10.63
CA PRO A 151 25.80 -2.55 9.95
C PRO A 151 24.76 -3.61 9.58
N ARG A 152 24.85 -4.11 8.34
CA ARG A 152 24.01 -5.18 7.85
C ARG A 152 24.33 -6.51 8.56
N HIS A 153 23.31 -7.26 8.89
CA HIS A 153 23.43 -8.60 9.49
C HIS A 153 22.94 -9.62 8.47
N SER A 154 23.70 -10.70 8.28
CA SER A 154 23.26 -11.83 7.44
C SER A 154 22.00 -12.50 7.99
N ASP A 155 21.26 -13.17 7.12
CA ASP A 155 20.07 -13.92 7.48
C ASP A 155 18.98 -13.06 8.14
N THR A 156 18.87 -11.77 7.74
CA THR A 156 17.87 -10.85 8.27
C THR A 156 17.06 -10.20 7.16
N ILE A 157 15.77 -9.92 7.42
CA ILE A 157 14.82 -9.45 6.41
C ILE A 157 13.92 -8.34 6.94
N ASN A 158 13.58 -7.37 6.07
CA ASN A 158 12.40 -6.52 6.25
C ASN A 158 11.25 -7.02 5.36
N ILE A 159 10.03 -6.95 5.86
CA ILE A 159 8.79 -7.19 5.11
C ILE A 159 8.18 -5.82 4.82
N LEU A 160 8.00 -5.48 3.54
CA LEU A 160 7.62 -4.15 3.09
C LEU A 160 6.28 -4.15 2.38
N GLY A 161 5.38 -3.24 2.79
CA GLY A 161 4.09 -3.06 2.16
C GLY A 161 2.96 -3.87 2.79
N MET A 162 3.07 -4.20 4.06
CA MET A 162 2.06 -4.96 4.81
C MET A 162 0.93 -4.05 5.28
N THR A 163 0.16 -3.44 4.36
CA THR A 163 -0.96 -2.59 4.72
C THR A 163 -2.22 -3.40 4.99
N PRO A 164 -3.06 -3.05 5.97
CA PRO A 164 -4.34 -3.74 6.16
C PRO A 164 -5.33 -3.51 5.02
N LEU A 165 -5.05 -2.59 4.11
CA LEU A 165 -5.80 -2.39 2.88
C LEU A 165 -5.60 -3.54 1.87
N ASP A 166 -4.41 -4.17 1.90
CA ASP A 166 -4.08 -5.38 1.14
C ASP A 166 -4.26 -6.66 1.98
N PHE A 167 -3.97 -6.57 3.29
CA PHE A 167 -3.87 -7.70 4.21
C PHE A 167 -4.78 -7.45 5.43
N PHE A 168 -6.07 -7.60 5.23
CA PHE A 168 -7.07 -7.31 6.27
C PHE A 168 -7.34 -8.49 7.23
N GLU A 169 -6.78 -9.67 6.95
CA GLU A 169 -6.86 -10.84 7.83
C GLU A 169 -5.86 -10.68 8.99
N ALA A 170 -6.33 -10.96 10.21
CA ALA A 170 -5.58 -10.66 11.43
C ALA A 170 -4.25 -11.43 11.57
N ASP A 171 -4.11 -12.56 10.90
CA ASP A 171 -2.96 -13.48 10.95
C ASP A 171 -1.96 -13.32 9.80
N ALA A 172 -2.29 -12.50 8.79
CA ALA A 172 -1.44 -12.33 7.61
C ALA A 172 0.00 -11.91 7.94
N GLY A 173 0.19 -11.08 8.98
CA GLY A 173 1.52 -10.69 9.47
C GLY A 173 2.30 -11.85 10.08
N GLU A 174 1.64 -12.72 10.84
CA GLU A 174 2.26 -13.90 11.44
C GLU A 174 2.61 -14.97 10.41
N GLU A 175 1.79 -15.14 9.39
CA GLU A 175 2.08 -16.05 8.27
C GLU A 175 3.37 -15.62 7.54
N LEU A 176 3.54 -14.33 7.26
CA LEU A 176 4.75 -13.82 6.63
C LEU A 176 5.98 -13.90 7.51
N ARG A 177 5.85 -13.71 8.83
CA ARG A 177 6.95 -13.92 9.79
C ARG A 177 7.33 -15.38 9.85
N THR A 178 6.36 -16.28 9.86
CA THR A 178 6.59 -17.74 9.82
C THR A 178 7.31 -18.15 8.54
N PHE A 179 6.86 -17.67 7.38
CA PHE A 179 7.54 -17.89 6.11
C PHE A 179 9.00 -17.40 6.14
N ALA A 180 9.24 -16.18 6.62
CA ALA A 180 10.59 -15.63 6.72
C ALA A 180 11.50 -16.53 7.58
N HIS A 181 11.01 -16.97 8.73
CA HIS A 181 11.75 -17.87 9.62
C HIS A 181 12.02 -19.24 8.97
N GLU A 182 11.03 -19.84 8.31
CA GLU A 182 11.20 -21.10 7.57
C GLU A 182 12.19 -20.96 6.40
N ALA A 183 12.20 -19.80 5.74
CA ALA A 183 13.22 -19.45 4.75
C ALA A 183 14.59 -19.15 5.38
N GLY A 184 14.71 -19.14 6.72
CA GLY A 184 15.93 -18.96 7.51
C GLY A 184 16.31 -17.49 7.69
N PHE A 185 15.36 -16.56 7.75
CA PHE A 185 15.59 -15.14 8.01
C PHE A 185 14.94 -14.69 9.31
N ASP A 186 15.65 -13.89 10.09
CA ASP A 186 15.09 -13.16 11.22
C ASP A 186 14.50 -11.83 10.75
N VAL A 187 13.25 -11.56 11.14
CA VAL A 187 12.56 -10.34 10.73
C VAL A 187 13.02 -9.15 11.56
N VAL A 188 13.64 -8.16 10.91
CA VAL A 188 14.05 -6.88 11.52
C VAL A 188 12.86 -5.96 11.68
N SER A 189 12.04 -5.83 10.64
CA SER A 189 10.85 -4.98 10.67
C SER A 189 9.78 -5.42 9.65
N CYS A 190 8.50 -5.14 9.99
CA CYS A 190 7.36 -5.32 9.12
C CYS A 190 6.68 -3.96 8.92
N TRP A 191 6.64 -3.46 7.68
CA TRP A 191 6.27 -2.08 7.36
C TRP A 191 4.79 -1.94 7.04
N ALA A 192 4.19 -0.95 7.65
CA ALA A 192 2.79 -0.53 7.70
C ALA A 192 1.96 -1.25 8.78
N MET A 193 2.27 -2.50 9.12
CA MET A 193 1.56 -3.23 10.16
C MET A 193 2.54 -4.16 10.90
N GLY A 194 2.43 -4.23 12.21
CA GLY A 194 3.16 -5.19 13.05
C GLY A 194 4.58 -4.79 13.43
N SER A 195 4.99 -3.52 13.28
CA SER A 195 6.26 -3.00 13.81
C SER A 195 6.13 -1.56 14.32
N THR A 196 6.90 -1.26 15.34
CA THR A 196 7.04 0.08 15.90
C THR A 196 7.98 0.95 15.08
N LEU A 197 7.91 2.27 15.25
CA LEU A 197 8.87 3.19 14.62
C LEU A 197 10.33 2.89 14.99
N ASP A 198 10.58 2.37 16.21
CA ASP A 198 11.96 2.03 16.63
C ASP A 198 12.51 0.81 15.89
N GLU A 199 11.66 -0.17 15.58
CA GLU A 199 12.04 -1.30 14.71
C GLU A 199 12.28 -0.82 13.28
N LEU A 200 11.43 0.08 12.74
CA LEU A 200 11.64 0.64 11.41
C LEU A 200 12.97 1.42 11.29
N ARG A 201 13.38 2.12 12.35
CA ARG A 201 14.70 2.79 12.40
C ARG A 201 15.86 1.83 12.16
N GLN A 202 15.72 0.57 12.55
CA GLN A 202 16.74 -0.47 12.41
C GLN A 202 16.73 -1.18 11.05
N ALA A 203 15.86 -0.78 10.11
CA ALA A 203 15.68 -1.46 8.82
C ALA A 203 16.96 -1.61 7.98
N ALA A 204 17.97 -0.72 8.17
CA ALA A 204 19.25 -0.83 7.51
C ALA A 204 20.07 -2.10 7.90
N ARG A 205 19.68 -2.77 9.00
CA ARG A 205 20.34 -4.03 9.44
C ARG A 205 19.97 -5.22 8.57
N ALA A 206 18.86 -5.16 7.85
CA ALA A 206 18.42 -6.28 7.03
C ALA A 206 19.36 -6.56 5.86
N SER A 207 19.61 -7.85 5.60
CA SER A 207 20.40 -8.29 4.46
C SER A 207 19.63 -8.28 3.14
N VAL A 208 18.30 -8.42 3.23
CA VAL A 208 17.38 -8.40 2.07
C VAL A 208 16.02 -7.84 2.47
N ASN A 209 15.27 -7.31 1.52
CA ASN A 209 13.90 -6.85 1.71
C ASN A 209 12.92 -7.72 0.91
N LEU A 210 11.78 -8.09 1.50
CA LEU A 210 10.65 -8.72 0.81
C LEU A 210 9.55 -7.68 0.60
N VAL A 211 9.21 -7.41 -0.66
CA VAL A 211 8.12 -6.51 -1.05
C VAL A 211 6.88 -7.36 -1.33
N VAL A 212 5.89 -7.29 -0.45
CA VAL A 212 4.67 -8.11 -0.51
C VAL A 212 3.49 -7.43 -1.19
N SER A 213 3.57 -6.11 -1.35
CA SER A 213 2.59 -5.26 -2.06
C SER A 213 3.32 -4.09 -2.73
N SER A 214 2.73 -3.52 -3.76
CA SER A 214 3.24 -2.33 -4.47
C SER A 214 3.49 -1.14 -3.54
N THR A 215 2.77 -1.07 -2.42
CA THR A 215 2.95 -0.04 -1.38
C THR A 215 4.33 -0.06 -0.74
N GLY A 216 5.00 -1.23 -0.72
CA GLY A 216 6.36 -1.39 -0.17
C GLY A 216 7.49 -1.04 -1.14
N LEU A 217 7.21 -0.90 -2.45
CA LEU A 217 8.26 -0.80 -3.46
C LEU A 217 9.12 0.47 -3.31
N LYS A 218 8.50 1.63 -3.07
CA LYS A 218 9.26 2.89 -2.86
C LYS A 218 10.19 2.79 -1.66
N THR A 219 9.74 2.18 -0.57
CA THR A 219 10.58 1.91 0.61
C THR A 219 11.76 1.02 0.26
N ALA A 220 11.53 -0.08 -0.47
CA ALA A 220 12.60 -0.97 -0.93
C ALA A 220 13.65 -0.23 -1.76
N GLN A 221 13.21 0.64 -2.67
CA GLN A 221 14.09 1.48 -3.49
C GLN A 221 14.89 2.49 -2.65
N VAL A 222 14.29 3.07 -1.60
CA VAL A 222 15.02 3.94 -0.64
C VAL A 222 16.10 3.14 0.09
N LEU A 223 15.75 1.98 0.63
CA LEU A 223 16.70 1.12 1.37
C LEU A 223 17.82 0.62 0.46
N GLN A 224 17.52 0.26 -0.79
CA GLN A 224 18.52 -0.10 -1.78
C GLN A 224 19.46 1.08 -2.11
N ARG A 225 18.91 2.26 -2.38
CA ARG A 225 19.70 3.45 -2.73
C ARG A 225 20.58 3.92 -1.57
N ARG A 226 20.07 3.91 -0.33
CA ARG A 226 20.79 4.40 0.85
C ARG A 226 21.79 3.40 1.41
N PHE A 227 21.43 2.13 1.46
CA PHE A 227 22.17 1.09 2.19
C PHE A 227 22.61 -0.07 1.31
N GLY A 228 22.22 -0.09 0.03
CA GLY A 228 22.55 -1.18 -0.90
C GLY A 228 21.81 -2.49 -0.59
N THR A 229 20.75 -2.47 0.24
CA THR A 229 19.97 -3.67 0.58
C THR A 229 19.13 -4.10 -0.62
N PRO A 230 19.35 -5.30 -1.20
CA PRO A 230 18.56 -5.79 -2.32
C PRO A 230 17.13 -6.13 -1.88
N TYR A 231 16.22 -6.24 -2.86
CA TYR A 231 14.85 -6.64 -2.56
C TYR A 231 14.31 -7.67 -3.54
N VAL A 232 13.37 -8.46 -3.04
CA VAL A 232 12.62 -9.45 -3.81
C VAL A 232 11.14 -9.05 -3.78
N VAL A 233 10.48 -9.03 -4.94
CA VAL A 233 9.07 -8.67 -5.08
C VAL A 233 8.25 -9.96 -5.25
N GLY A 234 7.37 -10.25 -4.30
CA GLY A 234 6.48 -11.40 -4.39
C GLY A 234 5.82 -11.76 -3.07
N MET A 235 4.60 -12.27 -3.14
CA MET A 235 3.86 -12.81 -2.00
C MET A 235 4.05 -14.34 -1.97
N PRO A 236 4.48 -14.93 -0.84
CA PRO A 236 4.84 -16.37 -0.80
C PRO A 236 3.60 -17.27 -0.68
N TYR A 237 2.77 -17.31 -1.72
CA TYR A 237 1.58 -18.17 -1.75
C TYR A 237 1.91 -19.62 -2.11
N GLY A 238 1.40 -20.59 -1.33
CA GLY A 238 1.40 -22.03 -1.67
C GLY A 238 2.72 -22.54 -2.25
N SER A 239 2.68 -23.17 -3.43
CA SER A 239 3.87 -23.72 -4.10
C SER A 239 4.88 -22.65 -4.57
N PHE A 240 4.44 -21.39 -4.75
CA PHE A 240 5.30 -20.28 -5.15
C PHE A 240 6.21 -19.77 -4.01
N ALA A 241 5.89 -20.07 -2.75
CA ALA A 241 6.71 -19.69 -1.59
C ALA A 241 8.17 -20.16 -1.70
N SER A 242 8.41 -21.33 -2.26
CA SER A 242 9.76 -21.86 -2.48
C SER A 242 10.58 -21.03 -3.47
N ALA A 243 9.96 -20.50 -4.51
CA ALA A 243 10.61 -19.62 -5.49
C ALA A 243 10.97 -18.26 -4.84
N VAL A 244 10.08 -17.70 -4.02
CA VAL A 244 10.36 -16.47 -3.26
C VAL A 244 11.51 -16.70 -2.27
N ALA A 245 11.52 -17.80 -1.53
CA ALA A 245 12.59 -18.13 -0.58
C ALA A 245 13.95 -18.28 -1.28
N SER A 246 14.00 -18.97 -2.43
CA SER A 246 15.22 -19.07 -3.24
C SER A 246 15.72 -17.72 -3.71
N ALA A 247 14.80 -16.88 -4.25
CA ALA A 247 15.15 -15.52 -4.71
C ALA A 247 15.68 -14.64 -3.58
N LEU A 248 15.13 -14.73 -2.36
CA LEU A 248 15.65 -14.02 -1.18
C LEU A 248 17.09 -14.43 -0.85
N ARG A 249 17.39 -15.73 -0.86
CA ARG A 249 18.75 -16.25 -0.61
C ARG A 249 19.73 -15.82 -1.71
N ASP A 250 19.29 -15.80 -2.96
CA ASP A 250 20.14 -15.39 -4.06
C ASP A 250 20.36 -13.87 -4.04
N ALA A 251 19.32 -13.07 -3.75
CA ALA A 251 19.43 -11.62 -3.60
C ALA A 251 20.39 -11.23 -2.45
N GLU A 252 20.32 -11.91 -1.30
CA GLU A 252 21.24 -11.68 -0.19
C GLU A 252 22.70 -11.93 -0.60
N LYS A 253 22.97 -12.98 -1.38
CA LYS A 253 24.33 -13.35 -1.81
C LYS A 253 24.87 -12.46 -2.91
N THR A 254 24.02 -12.11 -3.90
CA THR A 254 24.45 -11.39 -5.10
C THR A 254 24.33 -9.88 -4.98
N GLY A 255 23.43 -9.39 -4.13
CA GLY A 255 23.05 -7.98 -4.04
C GLY A 255 22.09 -7.55 -5.16
N GLU A 256 21.59 -8.49 -5.99
CA GLU A 256 20.67 -8.20 -7.09
C GLU A 256 19.21 -8.32 -6.64
N CYS A 257 18.35 -7.45 -7.17
CA CYS A 257 16.91 -7.50 -6.94
C CYS A 257 16.25 -8.53 -7.85
N ALA A 258 15.12 -9.13 -7.41
CA ALA A 258 14.44 -10.16 -8.17
C ALA A 258 12.91 -10.03 -8.13
N TRP A 259 12.27 -10.52 -9.20
CA TRP A 259 10.81 -10.60 -9.36
C TRP A 259 10.41 -12.03 -9.76
N PRO A 260 10.41 -13.01 -8.84
CA PRO A 260 10.22 -14.44 -9.17
C PRO A 260 8.95 -14.74 -9.95
N SER A 261 7.86 -14.00 -9.75
CA SER A 261 6.61 -14.20 -10.49
C SER A 261 6.74 -13.95 -11.99
N ARG A 262 7.67 -13.08 -12.42
CA ARG A 262 7.95 -12.86 -13.85
C ARG A 262 8.71 -14.00 -14.49
N ASP A 263 9.55 -14.68 -13.72
CA ASP A 263 10.42 -15.76 -14.23
C ASP A 263 9.66 -17.08 -14.36
N VAL A 264 8.66 -17.33 -13.52
CA VAL A 264 7.93 -18.59 -13.49
C VAL A 264 6.61 -18.56 -14.23
N ARG A 265 6.01 -17.37 -14.48
CA ARG A 265 4.72 -17.22 -15.16
C ARG A 265 4.89 -17.30 -16.67
N THR A 266 3.90 -17.95 -17.32
CA THR A 266 3.78 -17.97 -18.78
C THR A 266 2.81 -16.88 -19.23
N PRO A 267 3.24 -15.83 -19.95
CA PRO A 267 2.36 -14.78 -20.41
C PRO A 267 1.20 -15.32 -21.25
N SER A 268 -0.04 -14.92 -20.92
CA SER A 268 -1.25 -15.32 -21.66
C SER A 268 -1.70 -14.23 -22.63
N ALA A 269 -1.63 -14.50 -23.92
CA ALA A 269 -2.21 -13.61 -24.93
C ALA A 269 -3.73 -13.68 -25.01
N THR A 270 -4.35 -14.80 -24.59
CA THR A 270 -5.79 -15.07 -24.79
C THR A 270 -6.68 -14.49 -23.70
N GLY A 271 -6.17 -14.32 -22.47
CA GLY A 271 -6.95 -13.78 -21.35
C GLY A 271 -8.17 -14.62 -20.97
N SER A 272 -8.16 -15.93 -21.22
CA SER A 272 -9.30 -16.82 -20.89
C SER A 272 -9.47 -17.01 -19.36
N VAL A 273 -8.41 -16.86 -18.59
CA VAL A 273 -8.42 -16.79 -17.13
C VAL A 273 -7.78 -15.49 -16.72
N CYS A 274 -8.48 -14.67 -15.93
CA CYS A 274 -8.03 -13.38 -15.47
C CYS A 274 -8.06 -13.30 -13.93
N ILE A 275 -7.06 -12.62 -13.35
CA ILE A 275 -7.05 -12.20 -11.96
C ILE A 275 -7.11 -10.68 -11.93
N VAL A 276 -8.10 -10.11 -11.25
CA VAL A 276 -8.16 -8.65 -11.01
C VAL A 276 -7.66 -8.39 -9.60
N GLY A 277 -6.59 -7.58 -9.45
CA GLY A 277 -6.03 -7.36 -8.13
C GLY A 277 -4.77 -6.50 -8.09
N GLU A 278 -4.22 -6.36 -6.89
CA GLU A 278 -2.94 -5.72 -6.61
C GLU A 278 -1.81 -6.51 -7.28
N PRO A 279 -0.88 -5.86 -8.02
CA PRO A 279 -0.01 -6.56 -8.97
C PRO A 279 0.95 -7.57 -8.33
N VAL A 280 1.45 -7.32 -7.12
CA VAL A 280 2.37 -8.26 -6.43
C VAL A 280 1.62 -9.50 -5.96
N ALA A 281 0.51 -9.30 -5.28
CA ALA A 281 -0.35 -10.38 -4.78
C ALA A 281 -0.98 -11.16 -5.94
N ALA A 282 -1.55 -10.47 -6.94
CA ALA A 282 -2.17 -11.10 -8.10
C ALA A 282 -1.15 -11.85 -8.96
N GLY A 283 0.03 -11.28 -9.19
CA GLY A 283 1.10 -11.93 -9.93
C GLY A 283 1.63 -13.19 -9.25
N SER A 284 1.77 -13.15 -7.93
CA SER A 284 2.20 -14.29 -7.11
C SER A 284 1.14 -15.39 -7.09
N ARG A 285 -0.14 -15.01 -6.96
CA ARG A 285 -1.27 -15.96 -7.00
C ARG A 285 -1.40 -16.58 -8.40
N ALA A 286 -1.20 -15.80 -9.46
CA ALA A 286 -1.18 -16.31 -10.81
C ALA A 286 -0.09 -17.39 -10.99
N ALA A 287 1.12 -17.17 -10.45
CA ALA A 287 2.20 -18.15 -10.51
C ALA A 287 1.84 -19.51 -9.89
N VAL A 288 0.98 -19.52 -8.86
CA VAL A 288 0.44 -20.77 -8.28
C VAL A 288 -0.60 -21.39 -9.18
N LEU A 289 -1.58 -20.60 -9.61
CA LEU A 289 -2.77 -21.10 -10.31
C LEU A 289 -2.51 -21.49 -11.77
N GLU A 290 -1.47 -20.96 -12.41
CA GLU A 290 -1.08 -21.35 -13.76
C GLU A 290 -0.76 -22.84 -13.90
N GLN A 291 -0.37 -23.51 -12.82
CA GLN A 291 -0.13 -24.96 -12.79
C GLN A 291 -1.40 -25.78 -13.03
N GLU A 292 -2.56 -25.25 -12.61
CA GLU A 292 -3.85 -25.94 -12.73
C GLU A 292 -4.73 -25.39 -13.85
N LEU A 293 -4.74 -24.08 -14.04
CA LEU A 293 -5.66 -23.36 -14.92
C LEU A 293 -5.02 -22.97 -16.28
N GLY A 294 -3.71 -23.21 -16.44
CA GLY A 294 -2.95 -22.71 -17.58
C GLY A 294 -2.67 -21.20 -17.47
N PRO A 295 -2.09 -20.57 -18.53
CA PRO A 295 -1.66 -19.20 -18.48
C PRO A 295 -2.76 -18.21 -18.10
N LEU A 296 -2.48 -17.34 -17.11
CA LEU A 296 -3.39 -16.32 -16.61
C LEU A 296 -2.94 -14.91 -17.02
N ARG A 297 -3.91 -13.99 -17.06
CA ARG A 297 -3.65 -12.55 -17.19
C ARG A 297 -3.98 -11.85 -15.87
N VAL A 298 -3.08 -11.00 -15.38
CA VAL A 298 -3.39 -10.06 -14.30
C VAL A 298 -3.96 -8.77 -14.90
N VAL A 299 -5.08 -8.32 -14.35
CA VAL A 299 -5.69 -7.02 -14.62
C VAL A 299 -5.55 -6.17 -13.37
N CYS A 300 -4.73 -5.14 -13.43
CA CYS A 300 -4.41 -4.29 -12.30
C CYS A 300 -5.24 -2.99 -12.37
N PRO A 301 -6.18 -2.76 -11.43
CA PRO A 301 -7.00 -1.54 -11.41
C PRO A 301 -6.33 -0.38 -10.66
N LEU A 302 -5.05 -0.55 -10.24
CA LEU A 302 -4.31 0.38 -9.39
C LEU A 302 -3.28 1.18 -10.17
N GLU A 303 -2.87 2.33 -9.62
CA GLU A 303 -1.79 3.19 -10.13
C GLU A 303 -0.39 2.61 -9.82
N ALA A 304 -0.29 1.31 -9.69
CA ALA A 304 0.96 0.64 -9.40
C ALA A 304 2.00 0.79 -10.54
N PRO A 305 3.31 0.79 -10.22
CA PRO A 305 4.37 0.88 -11.21
C PRO A 305 4.30 -0.25 -12.25
N ALA A 306 4.46 0.11 -13.54
CA ALA A 306 4.38 -0.86 -14.65
C ALA A 306 5.42 -1.98 -14.53
N GLU A 307 6.53 -1.75 -13.85
CA GLU A 307 7.57 -2.75 -13.58
C GLU A 307 7.09 -3.92 -12.70
N LEU A 308 5.95 -3.79 -12.03
CA LEU A 308 5.33 -4.87 -11.26
C LEU A 308 4.47 -5.82 -12.10
N LEU A 309 4.14 -5.43 -13.33
CA LEU A 309 3.34 -6.22 -14.26
C LEU A 309 4.22 -7.03 -15.22
N SER A 310 3.81 -8.25 -15.53
CA SER A 310 4.41 -9.05 -16.61
C SER A 310 3.94 -8.54 -17.97
N PRO A 311 4.63 -8.86 -19.08
CA PRO A 311 4.31 -8.29 -20.41
C PRO A 311 2.90 -8.56 -20.94
N ALA A 312 2.21 -9.59 -20.44
CA ALA A 312 0.84 -9.93 -20.83
C ALA A 312 -0.22 -9.41 -19.86
N ASP A 313 0.20 -8.84 -18.73
CA ASP A 313 -0.69 -8.24 -17.75
C ASP A 313 -1.13 -6.85 -18.24
N VAL A 314 -2.28 -6.40 -17.73
CA VAL A 314 -2.92 -5.15 -18.17
C VAL A 314 -3.16 -4.25 -16.98
N ARG A 315 -2.75 -2.99 -17.08
CA ARG A 315 -3.24 -1.93 -16.22
C ARG A 315 -4.57 -1.41 -16.77
N ALA A 316 -5.57 -1.29 -15.93
CA ALA A 316 -6.92 -0.88 -16.29
C ALA A 316 -7.37 0.27 -15.39
N ASP A 317 -7.35 1.51 -15.89
CA ASP A 317 -7.57 2.72 -15.09
C ASP A 317 -9.06 3.00 -14.76
N GLY A 318 -10.00 2.22 -15.32
CA GLY A 318 -11.43 2.42 -15.09
C GLY A 318 -12.29 1.23 -15.50
N GLU A 319 -13.60 1.33 -15.28
CA GLU A 319 -14.57 0.25 -15.59
C GLU A 319 -14.48 -0.21 -17.05
N ASP A 320 -14.40 0.72 -18.00
CA ASP A 320 -14.38 0.39 -19.44
C ASP A 320 -13.11 -0.39 -19.81
N ASP A 321 -11.96 -0.05 -19.22
CA ASP A 321 -10.69 -0.75 -19.45
C ASP A 321 -10.72 -2.14 -18.81
N ILE A 322 -11.31 -2.27 -17.62
CA ILE A 322 -11.51 -3.56 -16.94
C ILE A 322 -12.41 -4.46 -17.78
N GLU A 323 -13.56 -3.97 -18.25
CA GLU A 323 -14.46 -4.72 -19.16
C GLU A 323 -13.73 -5.15 -20.44
N ALA A 324 -12.94 -4.27 -21.02
CA ALA A 324 -12.16 -4.59 -22.22
C ALA A 324 -11.12 -5.68 -21.94
N ALA A 325 -10.43 -5.62 -20.81
CA ALA A 325 -9.43 -6.61 -20.42
C ALA A 325 -10.04 -7.99 -20.10
N LEU A 326 -11.28 -8.02 -19.59
CA LEU A 326 -12.02 -9.24 -19.22
C LEU A 326 -12.87 -9.82 -20.36
N ARG A 327 -12.98 -9.17 -21.52
CA ARG A 327 -13.93 -9.50 -22.59
C ARG A 327 -13.94 -10.98 -22.98
N ASP A 328 -12.79 -11.63 -23.04
CA ASP A 328 -12.61 -13.01 -23.48
C ASP A 328 -12.44 -13.99 -22.29
N ALA A 329 -12.62 -13.49 -21.07
CA ALA A 329 -12.45 -14.30 -19.86
C ALA A 329 -13.59 -15.30 -19.69
N ARG A 330 -13.23 -16.55 -19.37
CA ARG A 330 -14.15 -17.61 -18.94
C ARG A 330 -14.17 -17.79 -17.43
N ILE A 331 -13.02 -17.49 -16.80
CA ILE A 331 -12.85 -17.49 -15.35
C ILE A 331 -12.26 -16.14 -14.96
N VAL A 332 -12.88 -15.47 -14.01
CA VAL A 332 -12.40 -14.25 -13.42
C VAL A 332 -12.23 -14.47 -11.92
N ILE A 333 -11.03 -14.24 -11.41
CA ILE A 333 -10.71 -14.30 -9.99
C ILE A 333 -10.58 -12.86 -9.51
N ALA A 334 -11.52 -12.38 -8.70
CA ALA A 334 -11.61 -10.97 -8.34
C ALA A 334 -12.49 -10.76 -7.11
N ASP A 335 -12.41 -9.57 -6.51
CA ASP A 335 -13.41 -9.10 -5.56
C ASP A 335 -14.81 -9.09 -6.22
N ALA A 336 -15.86 -9.44 -5.47
CA ALA A 336 -17.23 -9.49 -5.96
C ALA A 336 -17.72 -8.14 -6.53
N LEU A 337 -17.08 -7.03 -6.17
CA LEU A 337 -17.29 -5.71 -6.75
C LEU A 337 -17.22 -5.73 -8.29
N TYR A 338 -16.33 -6.55 -8.86
CA TYR A 338 -16.11 -6.61 -10.31
C TYR A 338 -17.12 -7.47 -11.07
N ALA A 339 -18.09 -8.11 -10.39
CA ALA A 339 -19.11 -8.93 -11.05
C ALA A 339 -19.83 -8.21 -12.22
N PRO A 340 -20.19 -6.91 -12.12
CA PRO A 340 -20.82 -6.21 -13.24
C PRO A 340 -19.92 -6.02 -14.47
N ALA A 341 -18.59 -6.07 -14.31
CA ALA A 341 -17.62 -5.94 -15.40
C ALA A 341 -17.26 -7.29 -16.06
N CYS A 342 -17.68 -8.41 -15.46
CA CYS A 342 -17.42 -9.74 -16.00
C CYS A 342 -18.32 -10.04 -17.21
N PRO A 343 -17.84 -10.82 -18.21
CA PRO A 343 -18.68 -11.37 -19.26
C PRO A 343 -19.83 -12.20 -18.66
N PRO A 344 -21.04 -12.19 -19.29
CA PRO A 344 -22.21 -12.91 -18.75
C PRO A 344 -22.00 -14.42 -18.56
N ASP A 345 -21.17 -15.04 -19.40
CA ASP A 345 -20.88 -16.48 -19.37
C ASP A 345 -19.61 -16.82 -18.57
N ALA A 346 -18.94 -15.83 -17.98
CA ALA A 346 -17.74 -16.04 -17.18
C ALA A 346 -18.11 -16.53 -15.77
N THR A 347 -17.29 -17.42 -15.22
CA THR A 347 -17.36 -17.81 -13.82
C THR A 347 -16.53 -16.84 -12.98
N LEU A 348 -17.18 -16.08 -12.09
CA LEU A 348 -16.48 -15.27 -11.09
C LEU A 348 -16.13 -16.17 -9.89
N ARG A 349 -14.85 -16.19 -9.53
CA ARG A 349 -14.33 -16.83 -8.30
C ARG A 349 -13.95 -15.70 -7.34
N PRO A 350 -14.63 -15.57 -6.20
CA PRO A 350 -14.38 -14.47 -5.27
C PRO A 350 -12.95 -14.47 -4.72
N TRP A 351 -12.33 -13.30 -4.75
CA TRP A 351 -11.09 -12.98 -4.05
C TRP A 351 -11.23 -11.61 -3.41
N PRO A 352 -11.72 -11.59 -2.16
CA PRO A 352 -12.02 -10.34 -1.46
C PRO A 352 -10.80 -9.46 -1.30
N HIS A 353 -11.00 -8.13 -1.43
CA HIS A 353 -9.93 -7.17 -1.23
C HIS A 353 -10.47 -5.90 -0.55
N PHE A 354 -9.94 -5.58 0.62
CA PHE A 354 -10.49 -4.50 1.45
C PHE A 354 -10.40 -3.13 0.76
N ALA A 355 -9.28 -2.79 0.12
CA ALA A 355 -9.16 -1.52 -0.57
C ALA A 355 -10.08 -1.35 -1.79
N PHE A 356 -10.62 -2.43 -2.35
CA PHE A 356 -11.54 -2.37 -3.48
C PHE A 356 -12.99 -2.20 -3.05
N SER A 357 -13.47 -3.01 -2.12
CA SER A 357 -14.89 -3.06 -1.74
C SER A 357 -15.16 -2.61 -0.29
N GLY A 358 -14.14 -2.13 0.43
CA GLY A 358 -14.25 -1.75 1.83
C GLY A 358 -14.78 -2.91 2.69
N ARG A 359 -15.60 -2.60 3.67
CA ARG A 359 -16.18 -3.62 4.58
C ARG A 359 -17.08 -4.67 3.89
N ASN A 360 -17.47 -4.44 2.64
CA ASN A 360 -18.23 -5.44 1.88
C ASN A 360 -17.39 -6.70 1.59
N CYS A 361 -16.06 -6.61 1.67
CA CYS A 361 -15.20 -7.79 1.50
C CYS A 361 -15.43 -8.86 2.57
N PHE A 362 -15.80 -8.50 3.81
CA PHE A 362 -16.03 -9.45 4.90
C PHE A 362 -17.25 -10.37 4.70
N GLY A 363 -18.15 -10.04 3.78
CA GLY A 363 -19.30 -10.89 3.41
C GLY A 363 -19.04 -11.82 2.23
N GLN A 364 -17.84 -11.78 1.64
CA GLN A 364 -17.48 -12.61 0.49
C GLN A 364 -16.79 -13.88 0.98
N GLU A 365 -17.19 -15.05 0.45
CA GLU A 365 -16.47 -16.29 0.69
C GLU A 365 -15.18 -16.28 -0.15
N SER A 366 -14.02 -16.36 0.52
CA SER A 366 -12.71 -16.54 -0.16
C SER A 366 -12.53 -18.00 -0.59
N MET A 367 -11.86 -18.21 -1.71
CA MET A 367 -11.48 -19.54 -2.20
C MET A 367 -10.25 -20.08 -1.46
#